data_39b048bc02e1bd9adbd7e0f7cfc52c70
#
_entry.id   39b048bc02e1bd9adbd7e0f7cfc52c70
#
_cell.length_a   1.000
_cell.length_b   1.000
_cell.length_c   1.000
_cell.angle_alpha   90.00
_cell.angle_beta   90.00
_cell.angle_gamma   90.00
#
_symmetry.space_group_name_H-M   'P 1'
#
loop_
_entity.id
_entity.type
_entity.pdbx_description
1 polymer ?
#
loop_
_entity_poly.entity_id
_entity_poly.type
_entity_poly.pdbx_seq_one_letter_code
_entity_poly.pdbx_strand_id
1 'polypeptide(L)'
;MPLDSLTISALVRELSPALCGAKIDKVQQPARDMLLLSIRTQQRGNVRLAVSGGVGSARLHLTEESFDNPQSPPMFCMLMRKHLIGARIASLYQPEHERMVVLELDAFDEMGVPVAKKLIVEMIGRGTNIILVGGDGRIIDCLRRVDAEMNPARQVLPGLIYRLPPKQDKPEFFDTPSERRRELWSAADEEKTADRWLTDIFSGLSPVLAREMCFRAFGDTAPRILDIPPSERGDLPRVMDAFSKSAENGEFVPVMLVNEGRPKDFYCTHLTQFTGVYESREESSFSSLLDVYYTRRDKADDIKRRAQSLTKSVKNAHDRVVRKLELQRSDLKSTEGREEKRKFGELITANIYRMKKGEKELRTEDYYDEACPVITIPLDPLKTPQQNAAAYYKEYNKAKSAEQHLTALIEKGERDLEYLKSVLDELARAENDRDLAEIRRELTQTGYLRRQKNSGKEKVQEQKPMRFVSSSGLEILVGRNNAQNDKLTLKTARKTDVWFHTQKIHGSHVILRTEGETPDAQSISECAVLAAYYSQGRESGKIPVDFTLARYVKKPSGALPGMVIYTDYSTIMAQPDEKLVESLKK
;
A
#
# COMPACT_ATOMS: atom_id res chain seq x y z
N MET A 1 12.32 -0.37 -16.50
CA MET A 1 11.24 0.61 -16.70
C MET A 1 10.51 0.23 -17.96
N PRO A 2 9.22 -0.06 -17.89
CA PRO A 2 8.51 -0.68 -19.02
C PRO A 2 8.36 0.23 -20.24
N LEU A 3 8.22 1.56 -20.09
CA LEU A 3 8.18 2.51 -21.19
C LEU A 3 9.58 3.08 -21.50
N ASP A 4 10.33 2.32 -22.27
CA ASP A 4 11.58 2.79 -22.87
C ASP A 4 11.33 3.48 -24.22
N SER A 5 12.39 3.94 -24.86
CA SER A 5 12.33 4.62 -26.14
C SER A 5 11.62 3.81 -27.22
N LEU A 6 11.94 2.53 -27.34
CA LEU A 6 11.38 1.66 -28.36
C LEU A 6 9.89 1.38 -28.14
N THR A 7 9.48 1.14 -26.90
CA THR A 7 8.06 0.95 -26.55
C THR A 7 7.24 2.24 -26.81
N ILE A 8 7.84 3.41 -26.55
CA ILE A 8 7.22 4.70 -26.89
C ILE A 8 7.07 4.86 -28.40
N SER A 9 8.07 4.46 -29.20
CA SER A 9 7.98 4.48 -30.67
C SER A 9 6.81 3.62 -31.16
N ALA A 10 6.66 2.42 -30.63
CA ALA A 10 5.55 1.53 -30.95
C ALA A 10 4.18 2.17 -30.62
N LEU A 11 4.08 2.78 -29.43
CA LEU A 11 2.88 3.46 -28.96
C LEU A 11 2.52 4.68 -29.83
N VAL A 12 3.51 5.50 -30.18
CA VAL A 12 3.32 6.67 -31.06
C VAL A 12 2.82 6.25 -32.43
N ARG A 13 3.35 5.16 -33.01
CA ARG A 13 2.85 4.62 -34.29
C ARG A 13 1.39 4.17 -34.21
N GLU A 14 0.96 3.64 -33.07
CA GLU A 14 -0.46 3.28 -32.85
C GLU A 14 -1.34 4.53 -32.70
N LEU A 15 -0.91 5.48 -31.87
CA LEU A 15 -1.74 6.64 -31.48
C LEU A 15 -1.82 7.72 -32.55
N SER A 16 -0.74 7.97 -33.29
CA SER A 16 -0.67 9.05 -34.27
C SER A 16 -1.80 8.99 -35.31
N PRO A 17 -2.02 7.87 -36.04
CA PRO A 17 -3.10 7.78 -37.01
C PRO A 17 -4.51 7.83 -36.38
N ALA A 18 -4.63 7.43 -35.10
CA ALA A 18 -5.91 7.44 -34.41
C ALA A 18 -6.31 8.84 -33.88
N LEU A 19 -5.34 9.68 -33.58
CA LEU A 19 -5.53 10.96 -32.88
C LEU A 19 -5.29 12.20 -33.74
N CYS A 20 -4.48 12.12 -34.79
CA CYS A 20 -4.23 13.27 -35.67
C CYS A 20 -5.52 13.75 -36.33
N GLY A 21 -5.74 15.06 -36.35
CA GLY A 21 -6.98 15.70 -36.83
C GLY A 21 -8.16 15.70 -35.85
N ALA A 22 -8.04 14.96 -34.73
CA ALA A 22 -9.11 14.82 -33.75
C ALA A 22 -9.21 16.05 -32.82
N LYS A 23 -10.40 16.30 -32.27
CA LYS A 23 -10.70 17.45 -31.42
C LYS A 23 -10.77 17.03 -29.95
N ILE A 24 -10.15 17.82 -29.06
CA ILE A 24 -10.26 17.64 -27.63
C ILE A 24 -11.55 18.29 -27.12
N ASP A 25 -12.48 17.47 -26.61
CA ASP A 25 -13.79 17.95 -26.15
C ASP A 25 -13.80 18.16 -24.61
N LYS A 26 -13.04 17.36 -23.86
CA LYS A 26 -13.05 17.44 -22.39
C LYS A 26 -11.67 17.15 -21.79
N VAL A 27 -11.35 17.84 -20.69
CA VAL A 27 -10.13 17.62 -19.89
C VAL A 27 -10.52 17.37 -18.46
N GLN A 28 -10.02 16.29 -17.87
CA GLN A 28 -10.23 15.87 -16.48
C GLN A 28 -8.88 15.54 -15.84
N GLN A 29 -8.81 15.63 -14.51
CA GLN A 29 -7.63 15.26 -13.73
C GLN A 29 -8.10 14.39 -12.56
N PRO A 30 -8.28 13.06 -12.78
CA PRO A 30 -8.78 12.15 -11.75
C PRO A 30 -7.78 11.93 -10.61
N ALA A 31 -6.48 12.00 -10.89
CA ALA A 31 -5.43 11.91 -9.89
C ALA A 31 -4.46 13.10 -10.00
N ARG A 32 -3.68 13.35 -8.96
CA ARG A 32 -2.75 14.50 -8.91
C ARG A 32 -1.79 14.55 -10.12
N ASP A 33 -1.40 13.41 -10.63
CA ASP A 33 -0.38 13.22 -11.66
C ASP A 33 -0.93 12.64 -12.97
N MET A 34 -2.25 12.65 -13.17
CA MET A 34 -2.91 12.06 -14.33
C MET A 34 -3.92 13.02 -14.96
N LEU A 35 -3.80 13.25 -16.27
CA LEU A 35 -4.81 13.89 -17.09
C LEU A 35 -5.57 12.85 -17.91
N LEU A 36 -6.86 13.08 -18.12
CA LEU A 36 -7.72 12.31 -18.98
C LEU A 36 -8.34 13.27 -20.02
N LEU A 37 -8.00 13.07 -21.29
CA LEU A 37 -8.51 13.87 -22.41
C LEU A 37 -9.61 13.07 -23.12
N SER A 38 -10.82 13.61 -23.21
CA SER A 38 -11.86 13.06 -24.09
C SER A 38 -11.67 13.71 -25.46
N ILE A 39 -11.48 12.88 -26.48
CA ILE A 39 -11.09 13.28 -27.83
C ILE A 39 -12.10 12.70 -28.79
N ARG A 40 -12.61 13.55 -29.67
CA ARG A 40 -13.53 13.16 -30.71
C ARG A 40 -12.77 12.92 -32.01
N THR A 41 -12.68 11.66 -32.40
CA THR A 41 -12.05 11.21 -33.63
C THR A 41 -13.11 11.02 -34.73
N GLN A 42 -12.68 11.08 -36.01
CA GLN A 42 -13.57 10.84 -37.13
C GLN A 42 -13.93 9.37 -37.32
N GLN A 43 -13.01 8.46 -37.01
CA GLN A 43 -13.15 7.03 -37.29
C GLN A 43 -13.70 6.22 -36.11
N ARG A 44 -13.32 6.55 -34.86
CA ARG A 44 -13.64 5.77 -33.67
C ARG A 44 -14.62 6.46 -32.72
N GLY A 45 -15.17 7.63 -33.11
CA GLY A 45 -16.03 8.41 -32.24
C GLY A 45 -15.28 9.01 -31.04
N ASN A 46 -15.87 8.95 -29.87
CA ASN A 46 -15.25 9.50 -28.65
C ASN A 46 -14.31 8.48 -28.01
N VAL A 47 -13.02 8.82 -27.96
CA VAL A 47 -11.99 8.06 -27.27
C VAL A 47 -11.44 8.85 -26.08
N ARG A 48 -10.84 8.16 -25.12
CA ARG A 48 -10.22 8.79 -23.95
C ARG A 48 -8.74 8.50 -23.95
N LEU A 49 -7.92 9.55 -23.88
CA LEU A 49 -6.46 9.47 -23.78
C LEU A 49 -6.07 9.72 -22.32
N ALA A 50 -5.50 8.71 -21.68
CA ALA A 50 -4.90 8.81 -20.37
C ALA A 50 -3.44 9.29 -20.51
N VAL A 51 -3.07 10.33 -19.78
CA VAL A 51 -1.72 10.91 -19.73
C VAL A 51 -1.28 10.98 -18.29
N SER A 52 -0.28 10.21 -17.90
CA SER A 52 0.27 10.21 -16.54
C SER A 52 1.70 10.73 -16.51
N GLY A 53 1.96 11.72 -15.64
CA GLY A 53 3.29 12.22 -15.28
C GLY A 53 3.77 11.66 -13.93
N GLY A 54 3.22 10.54 -13.46
CA GLY A 54 3.60 9.90 -12.20
C GLY A 54 4.99 9.26 -12.24
N VAL A 55 5.80 9.42 -11.18
CA VAL A 55 7.08 8.71 -11.09
C VAL A 55 6.84 7.21 -11.02
N GLY A 56 7.42 6.46 -11.97
CA GLY A 56 7.23 5.01 -12.08
C GLY A 56 5.90 4.58 -12.73
N SER A 57 4.99 5.52 -13.04
CA SER A 57 3.71 5.28 -13.71
C SER A 57 3.47 6.21 -14.91
N ALA A 58 4.52 6.89 -15.38
CA ALA A 58 4.45 7.76 -16.55
C ALA A 58 4.02 6.97 -17.79
N ARG A 59 2.97 7.45 -18.48
CA ARG A 59 2.38 6.78 -19.64
C ARG A 59 1.46 7.68 -20.44
N LEU A 60 1.21 7.26 -21.66
CA LEU A 60 0.22 7.86 -22.56
C LEU A 60 -0.45 6.73 -23.32
N HIS A 61 -1.78 6.54 -23.25
CA HIS A 61 -2.50 5.49 -23.97
C HIS A 61 -4.00 5.76 -24.04
N LEU A 62 -4.70 5.14 -24.98
CA LEU A 62 -6.15 5.14 -24.98
C LEU A 62 -6.67 4.23 -23.85
N THR A 63 -7.76 4.64 -23.19
CA THR A 63 -8.34 3.89 -22.07
C THR A 63 -9.85 3.76 -22.18
N GLU A 64 -10.36 2.60 -21.82
CA GLU A 64 -11.78 2.35 -21.63
C GLU A 64 -12.20 2.43 -20.15
N GLU A 65 -11.25 2.51 -19.23
CA GLU A 65 -11.49 2.57 -17.79
C GLU A 65 -12.15 3.88 -17.35
N SER A 66 -13.05 3.78 -16.41
CA SER A 66 -13.66 4.94 -15.77
C SER A 66 -12.86 5.37 -14.54
N PHE A 67 -12.68 6.68 -14.40
CA PHE A 67 -11.96 7.26 -13.28
C PHE A 67 -12.86 8.21 -12.50
N ASP A 68 -12.83 8.13 -11.19
CA ASP A 68 -13.51 9.07 -10.31
C ASP A 68 -12.78 10.41 -10.30
N ASN A 69 -13.52 11.49 -10.46
CA ASN A 69 -12.95 12.83 -10.43
C ASN A 69 -13.09 13.46 -9.03
N PRO A 70 -12.12 14.27 -8.59
CA PRO A 70 -12.26 15.03 -7.36
C PRO A 70 -13.42 16.03 -7.48
N GLN A 71 -14.08 16.32 -6.35
CA GLN A 71 -15.20 17.28 -6.29
C GLN A 71 -14.82 18.67 -6.80
N SER A 72 -13.59 19.10 -6.55
CA SER A 72 -13.03 20.35 -7.09
C SER A 72 -11.84 20.04 -7.99
N PRO A 73 -11.86 20.44 -9.26
CA PRO A 73 -10.74 20.22 -10.17
C PRO A 73 -9.49 21.00 -9.70
N PRO A 74 -8.30 20.39 -9.75
CA PRO A 74 -7.04 21.09 -9.45
C PRO A 74 -6.78 22.26 -10.38
N MET A 75 -5.96 23.23 -9.96
CA MET A 75 -5.61 24.41 -10.74
C MET A 75 -5.02 24.04 -12.11
N PHE A 76 -4.13 23.07 -12.16
CA PHE A 76 -3.53 22.57 -13.41
C PHE A 76 -4.60 22.06 -14.37
N CYS A 77 -5.61 21.32 -13.87
CA CYS A 77 -6.75 20.88 -14.70
C CYS A 77 -7.55 22.05 -15.27
N MET A 78 -7.79 23.09 -14.47
CA MET A 78 -8.52 24.28 -14.91
C MET A 78 -7.77 25.01 -16.03
N LEU A 79 -6.47 25.12 -15.90
CA LEU A 79 -5.63 25.72 -16.91
C LEU A 79 -5.56 24.88 -18.18
N MET A 80 -5.41 23.55 -18.06
CA MET A 80 -5.48 22.63 -19.20
C MET A 80 -6.82 22.75 -19.92
N ARG A 81 -7.95 22.86 -19.20
CA ARG A 81 -9.28 23.09 -19.80
C ARG A 81 -9.33 24.35 -20.63
N LYS A 82 -8.81 25.46 -20.10
CA LYS A 82 -8.77 26.75 -20.77
C LYS A 82 -8.03 26.70 -22.12
N HIS A 83 -6.94 25.93 -22.18
CA HIS A 83 -6.05 25.92 -23.35
C HIS A 83 -6.26 24.76 -24.32
N LEU A 84 -6.81 23.62 -23.86
CA LEU A 84 -6.90 22.40 -24.66
C LEU A 84 -8.31 22.11 -25.16
N ILE A 85 -9.38 22.54 -24.46
CA ILE A 85 -10.74 22.28 -24.93
C ILE A 85 -10.97 23.04 -26.24
N GLY A 86 -11.43 22.29 -27.26
CA GLY A 86 -11.65 22.81 -28.60
C GLY A 86 -10.44 22.71 -29.53
N ALA A 87 -9.24 22.48 -29.02
CA ALA A 87 -8.04 22.31 -29.82
C ALA A 87 -8.07 21.02 -30.64
N ARG A 88 -7.42 21.06 -31.82
CA ARG A 88 -7.20 19.90 -32.69
C ARG A 88 -5.79 19.40 -32.56
N ILE A 89 -5.60 18.11 -32.55
CA ILE A 89 -4.27 17.47 -32.54
C ILE A 89 -3.75 17.51 -33.98
N ALA A 90 -2.78 18.37 -34.25
CA ALA A 90 -2.15 18.50 -35.56
C ALA A 90 -1.19 17.33 -35.82
N SER A 91 -0.35 17.02 -34.85
CA SER A 91 0.61 15.91 -34.91
C SER A 91 0.84 15.28 -33.53
N LEU A 92 1.30 14.01 -33.54
CA LEU A 92 1.73 13.29 -32.35
C LEU A 92 3.00 12.54 -32.72
N TYR A 93 4.11 12.83 -32.05
CA TYR A 93 5.40 12.26 -32.36
C TYR A 93 6.32 12.12 -31.15
N GLN A 94 7.35 11.29 -31.31
CA GLN A 94 8.46 11.10 -30.38
C GLN A 94 9.71 11.83 -30.94
N PRO A 95 10.26 12.82 -30.25
CA PRO A 95 11.50 13.46 -30.69
C PRO A 95 12.71 12.52 -30.55
N GLU A 96 13.46 12.31 -31.61
CA GLU A 96 14.81 11.69 -31.64
C GLU A 96 14.96 10.46 -30.71
N HIS A 97 13.99 9.56 -30.72
CA HIS A 97 13.92 8.40 -29.82
C HIS A 97 14.05 8.73 -28.32
N GLU A 98 13.80 9.96 -27.92
CA GLU A 98 13.76 10.36 -26.51
C GLU A 98 12.54 9.76 -25.79
N ARG A 99 12.63 9.66 -24.46
CA ARG A 99 11.53 9.15 -23.63
C ARG A 99 10.50 10.23 -23.37
N MET A 100 9.92 10.76 -24.43
CA MET A 100 8.91 11.79 -24.41
C MET A 100 7.99 11.70 -25.64
N VAL A 101 6.80 12.24 -25.49
CA VAL A 101 5.82 12.38 -26.59
C VAL A 101 5.37 13.83 -26.66
N VAL A 102 5.30 14.36 -27.87
CA VAL A 102 4.81 15.72 -28.16
C VAL A 102 3.51 15.62 -28.94
N LEU A 103 2.46 16.29 -28.43
CA LEU A 103 1.22 16.56 -29.17
C LEU A 103 1.25 18.02 -29.60
N GLU A 104 1.32 18.28 -30.90
CA GLU A 104 1.11 19.61 -31.47
C GLU A 104 -0.37 19.88 -31.63
N LEU A 105 -0.79 21.05 -31.23
CA LEU A 105 -2.21 21.41 -31.11
C LEU A 105 -2.50 22.71 -31.87
N ASP A 106 -3.46 22.65 -32.76
CA ASP A 106 -4.09 23.84 -33.30
C ASP A 106 -5.19 24.29 -32.33
N ALA A 107 -4.99 25.42 -31.72
CA ALA A 107 -5.86 25.97 -30.68
C ALA A 107 -6.23 27.43 -31.04
N PHE A 108 -7.07 28.02 -30.19
CA PHE A 108 -7.40 29.44 -30.26
C PHE A 108 -6.95 30.13 -28.94
N ASP A 109 -6.58 31.38 -29.04
CA ASP A 109 -6.39 32.22 -27.88
C ASP A 109 -7.73 32.78 -27.35
N GLU A 110 -7.68 33.63 -26.34
CA GLU A 110 -8.85 34.25 -25.72
C GLU A 110 -9.59 35.23 -26.68
N MET A 111 -8.91 35.72 -27.70
CA MET A 111 -9.45 36.60 -28.71
C MET A 111 -9.95 35.84 -29.96
N GLY A 112 -9.84 34.52 -29.97
CA GLY A 112 -10.24 33.68 -31.11
C GLY A 112 -9.19 33.63 -32.23
N VAL A 113 -7.97 34.09 -32.01
CA VAL A 113 -6.88 34.00 -32.98
C VAL A 113 -6.28 32.59 -32.96
N PRO A 114 -6.03 31.96 -34.12
CA PRO A 114 -5.38 30.66 -34.20
C PRO A 114 -3.96 30.71 -33.62
N VAL A 115 -3.65 29.79 -32.71
CA VAL A 115 -2.33 29.67 -32.06
C VAL A 115 -1.92 28.20 -31.99
N ALA A 116 -0.66 27.94 -32.31
CA ALA A 116 -0.08 26.62 -32.07
C ALA A 116 0.30 26.45 -30.60
N LYS A 117 0.08 25.26 -30.05
CA LYS A 117 0.53 24.88 -28.71
C LYS A 117 1.11 23.49 -28.75
N LYS A 118 1.93 23.14 -27.75
CA LYS A 118 2.49 21.79 -27.60
C LYS A 118 2.16 21.26 -26.21
N LEU A 119 1.56 20.06 -26.15
CA LEU A 119 1.47 19.29 -24.93
C LEU A 119 2.58 18.25 -24.95
N ILE A 120 3.53 18.41 -24.04
CA ILE A 120 4.74 17.59 -23.95
C ILE A 120 4.61 16.67 -22.74
N VAL A 121 4.79 15.38 -22.97
CA VAL A 121 4.75 14.34 -21.93
C VAL A 121 6.15 13.75 -21.80
N GLU A 122 6.88 14.13 -20.76
CA GLU A 122 8.21 13.61 -20.44
C GLU A 122 8.09 12.39 -19.53
N MET A 123 8.67 11.26 -19.93
CA MET A 123 8.61 9.97 -19.21
C MET A 123 10.01 9.56 -18.71
N ILE A 124 10.78 10.54 -18.23
CA ILE A 124 12.20 10.40 -17.89
C ILE A 124 12.39 10.20 -16.39
N GLY A 125 12.29 8.98 -15.90
CA GLY A 125 12.61 8.59 -14.52
C GLY A 125 11.97 9.49 -13.46
N ARG A 126 12.77 10.16 -12.64
CA ARG A 126 12.29 11.12 -11.63
C ARG A 126 11.85 12.46 -12.23
N GLY A 127 12.27 12.76 -13.46
CA GLY A 127 11.97 14.00 -14.19
C GLY A 127 10.67 13.94 -15.01
N THR A 128 9.80 12.93 -14.80
CA THR A 128 8.51 12.82 -15.49
C THR A 128 7.68 14.08 -15.31
N ASN A 129 7.08 14.59 -16.41
CA ASN A 129 6.26 15.79 -16.36
C ASN A 129 5.23 15.84 -17.48
N ILE A 130 4.21 16.66 -17.33
CA ILE A 130 3.26 17.06 -18.39
C ILE A 130 3.36 18.57 -18.50
N ILE A 131 3.77 19.06 -19.67
CA ILE A 131 4.12 20.46 -19.85
C ILE A 131 3.32 21.01 -21.02
N LEU A 132 2.64 22.14 -20.85
CA LEU A 132 1.97 22.87 -21.90
C LEU A 132 2.84 24.07 -22.32
N VAL A 133 3.16 24.13 -23.62
CA VAL A 133 4.03 25.14 -24.21
C VAL A 133 3.22 25.95 -25.23
N GLY A 134 3.40 27.26 -25.22
CA GLY A 134 2.80 28.18 -26.20
C GLY A 134 3.53 28.21 -27.54
N GLY A 135 2.94 28.83 -28.54
CA GLY A 135 3.54 29.02 -29.86
C GLY A 135 4.84 29.84 -29.86
N ASP A 136 5.06 30.64 -28.82
CA ASP A 136 6.27 31.39 -28.55
C ASP A 136 7.38 30.56 -27.90
N GLY A 137 7.16 29.28 -27.68
CA GLY A 137 8.09 28.36 -27.00
C GLY A 137 8.14 28.52 -25.49
N ARG A 138 7.31 29.37 -24.87
CA ARG A 138 7.25 29.51 -23.40
C ARG A 138 6.33 28.49 -22.78
N ILE A 139 6.72 28.02 -21.60
CA ILE A 139 5.91 27.13 -20.76
C ILE A 139 4.71 27.92 -20.25
N ILE A 140 3.51 27.50 -20.62
CA ILE A 140 2.25 28.05 -20.10
C ILE A 140 2.02 27.53 -18.69
N ASP A 141 2.13 26.20 -18.48
CA ASP A 141 2.14 25.55 -17.17
C ASP A 141 2.70 24.14 -17.27
N CYS A 142 2.98 23.54 -16.12
CA CYS A 142 3.50 22.19 -16.01
C CYS A 142 2.93 21.49 -14.77
N LEU A 143 2.82 20.17 -14.84
CA LEU A 143 2.32 19.35 -13.73
C LEU A 143 3.24 19.44 -12.51
N ARG A 144 4.55 19.45 -12.76
CA ARG A 144 5.60 19.59 -11.74
C ARG A 144 6.48 20.77 -12.07
N ARG A 145 6.55 21.71 -11.15
CA ARG A 145 7.46 22.85 -11.23
C ARG A 145 8.83 22.42 -10.74
N VAL A 146 9.85 22.68 -11.55
CA VAL A 146 11.25 22.38 -11.26
C VAL A 146 12.02 23.68 -11.28
N ASP A 147 12.46 24.13 -10.12
CA ASP A 147 13.25 25.34 -9.93
C ASP A 147 14.76 25.07 -9.97
N ALA A 148 15.56 26.13 -9.77
CA ALA A 148 17.01 26.03 -9.78
C ALA A 148 17.58 25.22 -8.59
N GLU A 149 16.88 25.16 -7.47
CA GLU A 149 17.30 24.37 -6.30
C GLU A 149 17.10 22.88 -6.57
N MET A 150 16.02 22.52 -7.25
CA MET A 150 15.70 21.13 -7.61
C MET A 150 16.55 20.62 -8.77
N ASN A 151 16.81 21.46 -9.78
CA ASN A 151 17.64 21.13 -10.94
C ASN A 151 18.31 22.40 -11.51
N PRO A 152 19.58 22.65 -11.15
CA PRO A 152 20.31 23.81 -11.67
C PRO A 152 20.50 23.84 -13.19
N ALA A 153 20.60 22.65 -13.82
CA ALA A 153 20.87 22.52 -15.25
C ALA A 153 19.62 22.80 -16.11
N ARG A 154 18.41 22.48 -15.62
CA ARG A 154 17.17 22.61 -16.38
C ARG A 154 15.99 22.94 -15.47
N GLN A 155 15.48 24.14 -15.61
CA GLN A 155 14.29 24.60 -14.90
C GLN A 155 13.04 24.38 -15.77
N VAL A 156 11.92 24.01 -15.13
CA VAL A 156 10.61 23.85 -15.78
C VAL A 156 9.59 24.65 -14.96
N LEU A 157 9.42 25.92 -15.35
CA LEU A 157 8.54 26.87 -14.67
C LEU A 157 7.69 27.63 -15.70
N PRO A 158 6.45 28.02 -15.36
CA PRO A 158 5.64 28.89 -16.22
C PRO A 158 6.39 30.18 -16.58
N GLY A 159 6.29 30.62 -17.86
CA GLY A 159 6.93 31.80 -18.41
C GLY A 159 8.34 31.58 -18.94
N LEU A 160 9.05 30.52 -18.55
CA LEU A 160 10.37 30.19 -19.11
C LEU A 160 10.24 29.55 -20.50
N ILE A 161 11.26 29.71 -21.34
CA ILE A 161 11.36 28.98 -22.61
C ILE A 161 11.57 27.49 -22.31
N TYR A 162 10.77 26.65 -22.93
CA TYR A 162 10.95 25.21 -22.84
C TYR A 162 12.27 24.79 -23.51
N ARG A 163 13.03 23.97 -22.79
CA ARG A 163 14.26 23.36 -23.29
C ARG A 163 14.12 21.84 -23.20
N LEU A 164 14.60 21.13 -24.21
CA LEU A 164 14.68 19.67 -24.18
C LEU A 164 15.55 19.20 -23.00
N PRO A 165 15.28 18.01 -22.43
CA PRO A 165 16.20 17.39 -21.50
C PRO A 165 17.61 17.30 -22.08
N PRO A 166 18.67 17.42 -21.25
CA PRO A 166 20.04 17.30 -21.75
C PRO A 166 20.26 15.91 -22.35
N LYS A 167 20.75 15.87 -23.59
CA LYS A 167 21.10 14.63 -24.25
C LYS A 167 22.31 13.99 -23.55
N GLN A 168 22.36 12.67 -23.58
CA GLN A 168 23.57 11.94 -23.25
C GLN A 168 24.58 12.09 -24.39
N ASP A 169 25.85 12.22 -24.05
CA ASP A 169 26.93 12.27 -25.06
C ASP A 169 27.24 10.83 -25.56
N LYS A 170 26.25 10.23 -26.23
CA LYS A 170 26.29 8.87 -26.78
C LYS A 170 25.54 8.86 -28.11
N PRO A 171 26.04 8.12 -29.11
CA PRO A 171 25.28 7.88 -30.34
C PRO A 171 23.93 7.20 -30.03
N GLU A 172 22.89 7.61 -30.73
CA GLU A 172 21.59 6.97 -30.63
C GLU A 172 21.61 5.63 -31.38
N PHE A 173 21.13 4.56 -30.73
CA PHE A 173 21.27 3.20 -31.24
C PHE A 173 20.57 3.01 -32.60
N PHE A 174 19.33 3.46 -32.71
CA PHE A 174 18.51 3.23 -33.90
C PHE A 174 18.93 4.12 -35.08
N ASP A 175 19.52 5.29 -34.82
CA ASP A 175 20.05 6.21 -35.84
C ASP A 175 21.51 5.89 -36.22
N THR A 176 22.19 4.99 -35.48
CA THR A 176 23.58 4.64 -35.74
C THR A 176 23.69 3.62 -36.88
N PRO A 177 24.42 3.88 -37.96
CA PRO A 177 24.59 2.92 -39.07
C PRO A 177 25.19 1.56 -38.63
N SER A 178 24.83 0.49 -39.36
CA SER A 178 25.26 -0.88 -39.07
C SER A 178 26.80 -1.02 -39.02
N GLU A 179 27.49 -0.40 -39.97
CA GLU A 179 28.98 -0.40 -40.03
C GLU A 179 29.55 0.22 -38.75
N ARG A 180 29.00 1.34 -38.30
CA ARG A 180 29.47 2.04 -37.09
C ARG A 180 29.21 1.21 -35.83
N ARG A 181 28.08 0.52 -35.74
CA ARG A 181 27.79 -0.39 -34.63
C ARG A 181 28.83 -1.55 -34.58
N ARG A 182 29.21 -2.10 -35.73
CA ARG A 182 30.26 -3.16 -35.85
C ARG A 182 31.63 -2.65 -35.45
N GLU A 183 32.02 -1.45 -35.89
CA GLU A 183 33.28 -0.82 -35.51
C GLU A 183 33.38 -0.65 -34.00
N LEU A 184 32.33 -0.07 -33.38
CA LEU A 184 32.27 0.12 -31.95
C LEU A 184 32.33 -1.20 -31.17
N TRP A 185 31.68 -2.27 -31.67
CA TRP A 185 31.73 -3.59 -31.07
C TRP A 185 33.13 -4.22 -31.18
N SER A 186 33.80 -4.09 -32.31
CA SER A 186 35.16 -4.61 -32.48
C SER A 186 36.18 -3.94 -31.56
N ALA A 187 35.91 -2.73 -31.11
CA ALA A 187 36.73 -1.97 -30.16
C ALA A 187 36.18 -2.05 -28.70
N ALA A 188 35.31 -3.01 -28.41
CA ALA A 188 34.68 -3.12 -27.11
C ALA A 188 35.69 -3.48 -26.01
N ASP A 189 35.50 -2.93 -24.82
CA ASP A 189 36.27 -3.26 -23.63
C ASP A 189 35.93 -4.70 -23.16
N GLU A 190 36.88 -5.62 -23.28
CA GLU A 190 36.69 -7.03 -22.98
C GLU A 190 36.42 -7.34 -21.52
N GLU A 191 36.75 -6.45 -20.58
CA GLU A 191 36.46 -6.61 -19.15
C GLU A 191 35.01 -6.39 -18.80
N LYS A 192 34.23 -5.75 -19.69
CA LYS A 192 32.82 -5.47 -19.48
C LYS A 192 31.92 -6.65 -19.85
N THR A 193 30.69 -6.64 -19.35
CA THR A 193 29.61 -7.47 -19.87
C THR A 193 28.99 -6.83 -21.11
N ALA A 194 28.53 -7.63 -22.07
CA ALA A 194 28.01 -7.15 -23.35
C ALA A 194 26.74 -6.26 -23.16
N ASP A 195 25.87 -6.58 -22.22
CA ASP A 195 24.67 -5.78 -21.91
C ASP A 195 25.03 -4.38 -21.36
N ARG A 196 26.06 -4.30 -20.50
CA ARG A 196 26.57 -3.01 -20.01
C ARG A 196 27.27 -2.22 -21.09
N TRP A 197 28.08 -2.88 -21.92
CA TRP A 197 28.69 -2.23 -23.06
C TRP A 197 27.64 -1.60 -23.96
N LEU A 198 26.56 -2.30 -24.32
CA LEU A 198 25.47 -1.77 -25.14
C LEU A 198 24.86 -0.50 -24.51
N THR A 199 24.56 -0.52 -23.23
CA THR A 199 23.94 0.62 -22.53
C THR A 199 24.92 1.76 -22.21
N ASP A 200 26.23 1.47 -22.14
CA ASP A 200 27.27 2.48 -21.94
C ASP A 200 27.58 3.24 -23.24
N ILE A 201 27.58 2.54 -24.37
CA ILE A 201 27.95 3.11 -25.67
C ILE A 201 26.76 3.81 -26.33
N PHE A 202 25.57 3.23 -26.30
CA PHE A 202 24.42 3.76 -27.01
C PHE A 202 23.38 4.40 -26.07
N SER A 203 22.79 5.53 -26.53
CA SER A 203 21.52 6.02 -26.01
C SER A 203 20.35 5.32 -26.70
N GLY A 204 19.13 5.46 -26.16
CA GLY A 204 17.92 4.84 -26.70
C GLY A 204 17.71 3.38 -26.31
N LEU A 205 18.72 2.67 -25.81
CA LEU A 205 18.60 1.29 -25.34
C LEU A 205 18.25 1.19 -23.85
N SER A 206 17.26 0.36 -23.56
CA SER A 206 16.98 -0.05 -22.19
C SER A 206 17.82 -1.25 -21.76
N PRO A 207 18.13 -1.42 -20.45
CA PRO A 207 18.82 -2.62 -19.98
C PRO A 207 18.10 -3.93 -20.28
N VAL A 208 16.77 -3.90 -20.43
CA VAL A 208 15.97 -5.07 -20.80
C VAL A 208 16.25 -5.46 -22.25
N LEU A 209 16.25 -4.47 -23.15
CA LEU A 209 16.52 -4.70 -24.57
C LEU A 209 17.98 -5.13 -24.80
N ALA A 210 18.94 -4.50 -24.10
CA ALA A 210 20.36 -4.88 -24.18
C ALA A 210 20.56 -6.35 -23.77
N ARG A 211 19.94 -6.79 -22.66
CA ARG A 211 19.97 -8.19 -22.22
C ARG A 211 19.29 -9.14 -23.21
N GLU A 212 18.17 -8.72 -23.81
CA GLU A 212 17.50 -9.51 -24.83
C GLU A 212 18.38 -9.72 -26.07
N MET A 213 19.09 -8.66 -26.49
CA MET A 213 20.06 -8.76 -27.60
C MET A 213 21.18 -9.74 -27.26
N CYS A 214 21.76 -9.66 -26.07
CA CYS A 214 22.78 -10.60 -25.60
C CYS A 214 22.25 -12.03 -25.52
N PHE A 215 21.05 -12.22 -24.99
CA PHE A 215 20.44 -13.54 -24.88
C PHE A 215 20.17 -14.17 -26.25
N ARG A 216 19.68 -13.39 -27.21
CA ARG A 216 19.50 -13.88 -28.60
C ARG A 216 20.82 -14.20 -29.32
N ALA A 217 21.88 -13.47 -28.99
CA ALA A 217 23.18 -13.69 -29.60
C ALA A 217 23.94 -14.87 -28.96
N PHE A 218 23.89 -14.99 -27.63
CA PHE A 218 24.80 -15.86 -26.88
C PHE A 218 24.12 -16.85 -25.94
N GLY A 219 22.80 -16.82 -25.81
CA GLY A 219 22.06 -17.63 -24.81
C GLY A 219 22.23 -17.18 -23.36
N ASP A 220 22.97 -16.09 -23.12
CA ASP A 220 23.19 -15.46 -21.81
C ASP A 220 22.81 -13.97 -21.87
N THR A 221 22.20 -13.47 -20.81
CA THR A 221 21.72 -12.06 -20.72
C THR A 221 22.84 -11.05 -20.49
N ALA A 222 23.96 -11.46 -19.90
CA ALA A 222 25.06 -10.58 -19.51
C ALA A 222 26.44 -11.28 -19.62
N PRO A 223 26.82 -11.88 -20.78
CA PRO A 223 28.09 -12.54 -20.93
C PRO A 223 29.24 -11.53 -20.85
N ARG A 224 30.38 -11.94 -20.23
CA ARG A 224 31.58 -11.12 -20.28
C ARG A 224 32.15 -11.19 -21.70
N ILE A 225 32.54 -10.05 -22.25
CA ILE A 225 33.02 -9.96 -23.65
C ILE A 225 34.27 -10.82 -23.85
N LEU A 226 35.14 -10.88 -22.83
CA LEU A 226 36.34 -11.73 -22.85
C LEU A 226 36.00 -13.22 -23.04
N ASP A 227 34.90 -13.70 -22.46
CA ASP A 227 34.51 -15.10 -22.44
C ASP A 227 33.77 -15.53 -23.74
N ILE A 228 33.41 -14.56 -24.61
CA ILE A 228 32.71 -14.83 -25.88
C ILE A 228 33.72 -15.37 -26.92
N PRO A 229 33.49 -16.57 -27.46
CA PRO A 229 34.35 -17.13 -28.48
C PRO A 229 34.49 -16.21 -29.71
N PRO A 230 35.67 -16.05 -30.31
CA PRO A 230 35.85 -15.19 -31.49
C PRO A 230 34.91 -15.51 -32.65
N SER A 231 34.54 -16.80 -32.82
CA SER A 231 33.58 -17.26 -33.83
C SER A 231 32.15 -16.75 -33.62
N GLU A 232 31.76 -16.46 -32.38
CA GLU A 232 30.41 -16.01 -32.00
C GLU A 232 30.32 -14.49 -31.87
N ARG A 233 31.44 -13.77 -31.82
CA ARG A 233 31.44 -12.29 -31.67
C ARG A 233 30.66 -11.56 -32.77
N GLY A 234 30.51 -12.19 -33.97
CA GLY A 234 29.69 -11.67 -35.06
C GLY A 234 28.20 -11.75 -34.86
N ASP A 235 27.70 -12.47 -33.85
CA ASP A 235 26.27 -12.70 -33.66
C ASP A 235 25.57 -11.50 -33.02
N LEU A 236 26.20 -10.79 -32.06
CA LEU A 236 25.63 -9.59 -31.50
C LEU A 236 25.36 -8.47 -32.52
N PRO A 237 26.31 -8.09 -33.42
CA PRO A 237 26.03 -7.16 -34.51
C PRO A 237 24.87 -7.56 -35.41
N ARG A 238 24.71 -8.86 -35.72
CA ARG A 238 23.56 -9.35 -36.50
C ARG A 238 22.24 -9.14 -35.77
N VAL A 239 22.22 -9.42 -34.47
CA VAL A 239 21.02 -9.20 -33.61
C VAL A 239 20.72 -7.70 -33.50
N MET A 240 21.75 -6.86 -33.32
CA MET A 240 21.60 -5.39 -33.29
C MET A 240 20.96 -4.87 -34.59
N ASP A 241 21.44 -5.35 -35.75
CA ASP A 241 20.90 -4.96 -37.06
C ASP A 241 19.46 -5.43 -37.25
N ALA A 242 19.13 -6.65 -36.79
CA ALA A 242 17.76 -7.16 -36.84
C ALA A 242 16.78 -6.30 -35.99
N PHE A 243 17.18 -5.92 -34.78
CA PHE A 243 16.36 -5.05 -33.95
C PHE A 243 16.19 -3.65 -34.53
N SER A 244 17.23 -3.04 -35.08
CA SER A 244 17.15 -1.74 -35.75
C SER A 244 16.20 -1.78 -36.94
N LYS A 245 16.31 -2.79 -37.79
CA LYS A 245 15.45 -2.99 -38.96
C LYS A 245 13.98 -3.23 -38.56
N SER A 246 13.75 -4.04 -37.54
CA SER A 246 12.40 -4.31 -37.05
C SER A 246 11.76 -3.03 -36.50
N ALA A 247 12.52 -2.18 -35.80
CA ALA A 247 12.06 -0.88 -35.33
C ALA A 247 11.72 0.09 -36.47
N GLU A 248 12.59 0.16 -37.50
CA GLU A 248 12.34 0.98 -38.70
C GLU A 248 11.08 0.54 -39.43
N ASN A 249 10.88 -0.77 -39.62
CA ASN A 249 9.71 -1.34 -40.26
C ASN A 249 8.42 -1.19 -39.41
N GLY A 250 8.55 -0.93 -38.10
CA GLY A 250 7.43 -0.89 -37.16
C GLY A 250 6.87 -2.26 -36.82
N GLU A 251 7.70 -3.27 -36.82
CA GLU A 251 7.36 -4.65 -36.47
C GLU A 251 7.29 -4.80 -34.94
N PHE A 252 6.27 -4.19 -34.34
CA PHE A 252 6.05 -4.20 -32.89
C PHE A 252 4.90 -5.12 -32.52
N VAL A 253 5.06 -5.84 -31.42
CA VAL A 253 4.04 -6.73 -30.83
C VAL A 253 3.83 -6.35 -29.37
N PRO A 254 2.60 -6.01 -28.96
CA PRO A 254 2.30 -5.69 -27.56
C PRO A 254 2.25 -6.95 -26.71
N VAL A 255 3.32 -7.21 -25.95
CA VAL A 255 3.50 -8.42 -25.14
C VAL A 255 3.44 -8.11 -23.65
N MET A 256 2.56 -8.78 -22.93
CA MET A 256 2.47 -8.80 -21.47
C MET A 256 3.23 -9.99 -20.91
N LEU A 257 4.09 -9.77 -19.93
CA LEU A 257 4.70 -10.81 -19.11
C LEU A 257 3.83 -11.05 -17.89
N VAL A 258 3.41 -12.28 -17.69
CA VAL A 258 2.49 -12.67 -16.62
C VAL A 258 3.19 -13.68 -15.70
N ASN A 259 3.08 -13.46 -14.38
CA ASN A 259 3.52 -14.41 -13.37
C ASN A 259 2.32 -14.78 -12.48
N GLU A 260 1.99 -16.07 -12.39
CA GLU A 260 0.85 -16.56 -11.59
C GLU A 260 -0.46 -15.79 -11.85
N GLY A 261 -0.77 -15.55 -13.12
CA GLY A 261 -1.97 -14.82 -13.56
C GLY A 261 -1.94 -13.30 -13.31
N ARG A 262 -0.83 -12.74 -12.79
CA ARG A 262 -0.66 -11.30 -12.52
C ARG A 262 0.30 -10.67 -13.51
N PRO A 263 -0.06 -9.51 -14.11
CA PRO A 263 0.86 -8.76 -14.95
C PRO A 263 2.14 -8.39 -14.19
N LYS A 264 3.28 -8.80 -14.70
CA LYS A 264 4.60 -8.54 -14.11
C LYS A 264 5.31 -7.39 -14.80
N ASP A 265 5.35 -7.42 -16.12
CA ASP A 265 5.96 -6.41 -16.98
C ASP A 265 5.35 -6.46 -18.38
N PHE A 266 5.74 -5.58 -19.27
CA PHE A 266 5.32 -5.58 -20.67
C PHE A 266 6.43 -5.05 -21.58
N TYR A 267 6.35 -5.38 -22.88
CA TYR A 267 7.31 -4.89 -23.86
C TYR A 267 6.68 -4.78 -25.26
N CYS A 268 7.40 -4.17 -26.19
CA CYS A 268 6.98 -3.99 -27.58
C CYS A 268 7.45 -5.11 -28.53
N THR A 269 7.99 -6.19 -28.00
CA THR A 269 8.41 -7.40 -28.71
C THR A 269 8.49 -8.57 -27.74
N HIS A 270 8.50 -9.79 -28.24
CA HIS A 270 8.75 -10.97 -27.42
C HIS A 270 10.15 -10.92 -26.80
N LEU A 271 10.22 -11.15 -25.49
CA LEU A 271 11.47 -11.22 -24.73
C LEU A 271 11.82 -12.70 -24.46
N THR A 272 12.70 -13.25 -25.29
CA THR A 272 13.10 -14.67 -25.23
C THR A 272 13.88 -15.00 -23.96
N GLN A 273 14.57 -14.03 -23.37
CA GLN A 273 15.27 -14.15 -22.08
C GLN A 273 14.37 -14.58 -20.91
N PHE A 274 13.07 -14.44 -21.04
CA PHE A 274 12.10 -14.82 -20.00
C PHE A 274 11.33 -16.09 -20.32
N THR A 275 11.67 -16.79 -21.39
CA THR A 275 11.05 -18.08 -21.75
C THR A 275 11.22 -19.09 -20.62
N GLY A 276 10.12 -19.70 -20.18
CA GLY A 276 10.11 -20.62 -19.02
C GLY A 276 10.11 -19.97 -17.65
N VAL A 277 10.27 -18.63 -17.55
CA VAL A 277 10.19 -17.86 -16.30
C VAL A 277 8.84 -17.19 -16.16
N TYR A 278 8.35 -16.54 -17.22
CA TYR A 278 7.06 -15.86 -17.27
C TYR A 278 6.24 -16.36 -18.46
N GLU A 279 4.92 -16.35 -18.30
CA GLU A 279 3.98 -16.53 -19.41
C GLU A 279 3.98 -15.25 -20.25
N SER A 280 4.18 -15.39 -21.58
CA SER A 280 4.06 -14.29 -22.53
C SER A 280 2.69 -14.28 -23.17
N ARG A 281 1.98 -13.18 -23.06
CA ARG A 281 0.64 -12.98 -23.63
C ARG A 281 0.63 -11.76 -24.55
N GLU A 282 0.20 -11.95 -25.79
CA GLU A 282 -0.02 -10.85 -26.71
C GLU A 282 -1.35 -10.16 -26.41
N GLU A 283 -1.34 -8.83 -26.48
CA GLU A 283 -2.54 -7.99 -26.36
C GLU A 283 -2.94 -7.42 -27.73
N SER A 284 -4.18 -6.97 -27.86
CA SER A 284 -4.72 -6.49 -29.15
C SER A 284 -4.11 -5.17 -29.63
N SER A 285 -3.56 -4.37 -28.72
CA SER A 285 -2.94 -3.07 -28.99
C SER A 285 -2.05 -2.63 -27.82
N PHE A 286 -1.16 -1.67 -28.04
CA PHE A 286 -0.36 -1.07 -26.97
C PHE A 286 -1.22 -0.33 -25.95
N SER A 287 -2.28 0.32 -26.41
CA SER A 287 -3.26 0.96 -25.51
C SER A 287 -3.94 -0.07 -24.59
N SER A 288 -4.42 -1.21 -25.13
CA SER A 288 -4.99 -2.30 -24.33
C SER A 288 -3.97 -2.87 -23.32
N LEU A 289 -2.74 -3.12 -23.80
CA LEU A 289 -1.63 -3.59 -22.97
C LEU A 289 -1.39 -2.69 -21.75
N LEU A 290 -1.26 -1.38 -21.99
CA LEU A 290 -1.03 -0.39 -20.95
C LEU A 290 -2.24 -0.21 -20.02
N ASP A 291 -3.46 -0.23 -20.60
CA ASP A 291 -4.69 -0.10 -19.81
C ASP A 291 -4.84 -1.27 -18.82
N VAL A 292 -4.67 -2.51 -19.28
CA VAL A 292 -4.71 -3.71 -18.41
C VAL A 292 -3.60 -3.69 -17.35
N TYR A 293 -2.36 -3.39 -17.75
CA TYR A 293 -1.21 -3.39 -16.84
C TYR A 293 -1.35 -2.34 -15.75
N TYR A 294 -1.60 -1.10 -16.13
CA TYR A 294 -1.64 0.01 -15.18
C TYR A 294 -2.94 0.06 -14.37
N THR A 295 -4.07 -0.34 -14.92
CA THR A 295 -5.31 -0.41 -14.15
C THR A 295 -5.20 -1.36 -12.97
N ARG A 296 -4.64 -2.55 -13.19
CA ARG A 296 -4.43 -3.50 -12.08
C ARG A 296 -3.40 -2.98 -11.08
N ARG A 297 -2.33 -2.39 -11.56
CA ARG A 297 -1.27 -1.81 -10.73
C ARG A 297 -1.75 -0.58 -9.94
N ASP A 298 -2.43 0.35 -10.59
CA ASP A 298 -2.92 1.58 -9.95
C ASP A 298 -3.97 1.27 -8.87
N LYS A 299 -4.86 0.31 -9.12
CA LYS A 299 -5.81 -0.18 -8.10
C LYS A 299 -5.07 -0.76 -6.90
N ALA A 300 -4.05 -1.58 -7.11
CA ALA A 300 -3.25 -2.15 -6.03
C ALA A 300 -2.45 -1.08 -5.27
N ASP A 301 -1.85 -0.12 -5.97
CA ASP A 301 -1.10 0.98 -5.36
C ASP A 301 -2.01 1.96 -4.59
N ASP A 302 -3.22 2.21 -5.06
CA ASP A 302 -4.23 3.02 -4.36
C ASP A 302 -4.69 2.33 -3.07
N ILE A 303 -5.01 1.06 -3.14
CA ILE A 303 -5.36 0.26 -1.96
C ILE A 303 -4.20 0.31 -0.96
N LYS A 304 -2.97 0.08 -1.41
CA LYS A 304 -1.77 0.13 -0.56
C LYS A 304 -1.57 1.51 0.09
N ARG A 305 -1.74 2.61 -0.65
CA ARG A 305 -1.64 3.98 -0.10
C ARG A 305 -2.71 4.27 0.94
N ARG A 306 -3.97 3.89 0.67
CA ARG A 306 -5.09 4.06 1.61
C ARG A 306 -4.89 3.20 2.86
N ALA A 307 -4.45 1.95 2.69
CA ALA A 307 -4.08 1.07 3.78
C ALA A 307 -2.94 1.66 4.63
N GLN A 308 -1.87 2.17 4.00
CA GLN A 308 -0.76 2.82 4.72
C GLN A 308 -1.20 4.02 5.55
N SER A 309 -2.10 4.87 5.04
CA SER A 309 -2.64 6.01 5.77
C SER A 309 -3.43 5.57 7.01
N LEU A 310 -4.28 4.55 6.87
CA LEU A 310 -5.01 3.96 7.99
C LEU A 310 -4.07 3.29 8.98
N THR A 311 -3.12 2.49 8.50
CA THR A 311 -2.09 1.82 9.31
C THR A 311 -1.30 2.82 10.15
N LYS A 312 -0.88 3.95 9.56
CA LYS A 312 -0.20 5.03 10.30
C LYS A 312 -1.08 5.58 11.42
N SER A 313 -2.36 5.81 11.14
CA SER A 313 -3.30 6.32 12.13
C SER A 313 -3.52 5.34 13.29
N VAL A 314 -3.65 4.05 12.99
CA VAL A 314 -3.82 2.98 13.98
C VAL A 314 -2.54 2.77 14.78
N LYS A 315 -1.36 2.77 14.16
CA LYS A 315 -0.06 2.71 14.86
C LYS A 315 0.11 3.87 15.83
N ASN A 316 -0.23 5.09 15.43
CA ASN A 316 -0.18 6.24 16.33
C ASN A 316 -1.16 6.11 17.51
N ALA A 317 -2.31 5.48 17.33
CA ALA A 317 -3.25 5.19 18.42
C ALA A 317 -2.69 4.10 19.34
N HIS A 318 -2.17 3.02 18.78
CA HIS A 318 -1.49 1.93 19.48
C HIS A 318 -0.36 2.46 20.38
N ASP A 319 0.57 3.24 19.83
CA ASP A 319 1.72 3.78 20.56
C ASP A 319 1.29 4.73 21.69
N ARG A 320 0.19 5.46 21.52
CA ARG A 320 -0.38 6.28 22.61
C ARG A 320 -0.93 5.41 23.75
N VAL A 321 -1.59 4.29 23.42
CA VAL A 321 -2.11 3.35 24.43
C VAL A 321 -0.94 2.69 25.17
N VAL A 322 0.11 2.25 24.46
CA VAL A 322 1.32 1.67 25.07
C VAL A 322 1.94 2.63 26.10
N ARG A 323 2.24 3.87 25.70
CA ARG A 323 2.82 4.88 26.61
C ARG A 323 1.93 5.16 27.81
N LYS A 324 0.61 5.21 27.60
CA LYS A 324 -0.33 5.40 28.69
C LYS A 324 -0.33 4.24 29.67
N LEU A 325 -0.27 3.00 29.17
CA LEU A 325 -0.17 1.79 30.00
C LEU A 325 1.13 1.77 30.81
N GLU A 326 2.26 2.14 30.24
CA GLU A 326 3.55 2.25 30.92
C GLU A 326 3.47 3.23 32.11
N LEU A 327 2.91 4.42 31.90
CA LEU A 327 2.70 5.41 32.97
C LEU A 327 1.76 4.86 34.04
N GLN A 328 0.62 4.28 33.67
CA GLN A 328 -0.35 3.73 34.62
C GLN A 328 0.23 2.58 35.44
N ARG A 329 1.06 1.73 34.84
CA ARG A 329 1.77 0.66 35.56
C ARG A 329 2.82 1.22 36.53
N SER A 330 3.55 2.27 36.14
CA SER A 330 4.47 2.98 37.02
C SER A 330 3.75 3.63 38.21
N ASP A 331 2.60 4.29 37.94
CA ASP A 331 1.77 4.88 38.98
C ASP A 331 1.21 3.79 39.92
N LEU A 332 0.77 2.65 39.38
CA LEU A 332 0.28 1.54 40.18
C LEU A 332 1.38 1.01 41.12
N LYS A 333 2.61 0.87 40.62
CA LYS A 333 3.75 0.46 41.44
C LYS A 333 4.01 1.41 42.60
N SER A 334 3.78 2.71 42.42
CA SER A 334 3.92 3.71 43.49
C SER A 334 2.90 3.55 44.63
N THR A 335 1.87 2.74 44.45
CA THR A 335 0.84 2.46 45.49
C THR A 335 1.19 1.24 46.37
N GLU A 336 2.24 0.49 46.05
CA GLU A 336 2.61 -0.76 46.75
C GLU A 336 2.96 -0.56 48.25
N GLY A 337 3.48 0.60 48.65
CA GLY A 337 3.82 0.92 50.05
C GLY A 337 2.64 1.37 50.92
N ARG A 338 1.39 1.20 50.49
CA ARG A 338 0.21 1.75 51.21
C ARG A 338 -0.02 1.09 52.57
N GLU A 339 0.19 -0.20 52.73
CA GLU A 339 -0.04 -0.91 53.98
C GLU A 339 0.89 -0.40 55.09
N GLU A 340 2.12 0.02 54.75
CA GLU A 340 3.03 0.70 55.66
C GLU A 340 2.43 2.03 56.19
N LYS A 341 1.75 2.80 55.31
CA LYS A 341 1.07 4.02 55.70
C LYS A 341 -0.08 3.75 56.67
N ARG A 342 -0.86 2.69 56.44
CA ARG A 342 -1.91 2.25 57.39
C ARG A 342 -1.28 1.88 58.73
N LYS A 343 -0.24 1.05 58.73
CA LYS A 343 0.47 0.62 59.90
C LYS A 343 1.02 1.81 60.71
N PHE A 344 1.63 2.79 60.05
CA PHE A 344 2.10 4.01 60.71
C PHE A 344 0.92 4.80 61.35
N GLY A 345 -0.19 4.93 60.67
CA GLY A 345 -1.40 5.55 61.22
C GLY A 345 -1.93 4.84 62.48
N GLU A 346 -1.97 3.50 62.48
CA GLU A 346 -2.38 2.66 63.61
C GLU A 346 -1.41 2.76 64.77
N LEU A 347 -0.09 2.68 64.53
CA LEU A 347 0.96 2.81 65.53
C LEU A 347 0.97 4.20 66.16
N ILE A 348 0.77 5.28 65.40
CA ILE A 348 0.62 6.63 65.95
C ILE A 348 -0.65 6.69 66.81
N THR A 349 -1.77 6.15 66.35
CA THR A 349 -3.05 6.15 67.09
C THR A 349 -2.90 5.43 68.43
N ALA A 350 -2.25 4.26 68.46
CA ALA A 350 -2.00 3.51 69.71
C ALA A 350 -1.09 4.22 70.70
N ASN A 351 -0.26 5.16 70.23
CA ASN A 351 0.75 5.85 71.07
C ASN A 351 0.35 7.33 71.36
N ILE A 352 -0.81 7.81 70.97
CA ILE A 352 -1.27 9.22 71.12
C ILE A 352 -1.11 9.70 72.55
N TYR A 353 -1.40 8.84 73.58
CA TYR A 353 -1.38 9.17 74.97
C TYR A 353 0.00 9.64 75.48
N ARG A 354 1.09 9.23 74.82
CA ARG A 354 2.48 9.58 75.21
C ARG A 354 3.12 10.62 74.30
N MET A 355 2.45 11.06 73.26
CA MET A 355 2.98 11.98 72.24
C MET A 355 2.56 13.42 72.51
N LYS A 356 3.41 14.38 72.11
CA LYS A 356 3.15 15.81 72.19
C LYS A 356 3.27 16.48 70.81
N LYS A 357 2.59 17.59 70.60
CA LYS A 357 2.77 18.41 69.40
C LYS A 357 4.20 18.96 69.38
N GLY A 358 4.83 18.92 68.19
CA GLY A 358 6.20 19.39 67.95
C GLY A 358 7.24 18.28 67.82
N GLU A 359 6.90 17.02 68.05
CA GLU A 359 7.75 15.88 67.81
C GLU A 359 7.94 15.65 66.30
N LYS A 360 9.17 15.31 65.91
CA LYS A 360 9.57 15.05 64.51
C LYS A 360 9.51 13.57 64.15
N GLU A 361 9.53 12.69 65.13
CA GLU A 361 9.51 11.24 64.94
C GLU A 361 8.85 10.56 66.15
N LEU A 362 8.23 9.40 65.89
CA LEU A 362 7.76 8.48 66.93
C LEU A 362 8.61 7.21 66.84
N ARG A 363 9.24 6.84 67.97
CA ARG A 363 9.90 5.53 68.12
C ARG A 363 8.98 4.60 68.88
N THR A 364 8.61 3.49 68.29
CA THR A 364 7.68 2.51 68.87
C THR A 364 7.96 1.12 68.37
N GLU A 365 7.59 0.12 69.18
CA GLU A 365 7.62 -1.27 68.77
C GLU A 365 6.58 -1.54 67.68
N ASP A 366 7.01 -2.34 66.72
CA ASP A 366 6.17 -2.79 65.61
C ASP A 366 5.47 -4.10 65.98
N TYR A 367 4.29 -4.01 66.55
CA TYR A 367 3.52 -5.19 66.96
C TYR A 367 2.88 -5.97 65.80
N TYR A 368 3.07 -5.53 64.55
CA TYR A 368 2.69 -6.27 63.38
C TYR A 368 3.78 -7.26 62.89
N ASP A 369 4.98 -7.15 63.48
CA ASP A 369 6.08 -8.08 63.24
C ASP A 369 6.29 -8.95 64.50
N GLU A 370 6.41 -10.28 64.31
CA GLU A 370 6.62 -11.22 65.43
C GLU A 370 7.86 -10.91 66.27
N ALA A 371 8.88 -10.31 65.69
CA ALA A 371 10.11 -9.87 66.36
C ALA A 371 9.94 -8.54 67.08
N CYS A 372 8.83 -7.85 66.98
CA CYS A 372 8.52 -6.55 67.58
C CYS A 372 9.68 -5.53 67.47
N PRO A 373 10.27 -5.31 66.30
CA PRO A 373 11.40 -4.38 66.16
C PRO A 373 10.96 -2.94 66.48
N VAL A 374 11.88 -2.14 67.02
CA VAL A 374 11.64 -0.71 67.21
C VAL A 374 11.77 -0.01 65.87
N ILE A 375 10.71 0.62 65.42
CA ILE A 375 10.68 1.41 64.19
C ILE A 375 10.55 2.90 64.51
N THR A 376 11.01 3.72 63.59
CA THR A 376 10.91 5.19 63.66
C THR A 376 9.95 5.69 62.60
N ILE A 377 8.87 6.34 63.04
CA ILE A 377 7.83 6.88 62.17
C ILE A 377 8.01 8.39 62.05
N PRO A 378 8.22 8.96 60.87
CA PRO A 378 8.33 10.40 60.67
C PRO A 378 7.03 11.12 60.99
N LEU A 379 7.10 12.27 61.67
CA LEU A 379 6.00 13.10 62.06
C LEU A 379 6.18 14.52 61.55
N ASP A 380 5.06 15.19 61.24
CA ASP A 380 5.02 16.62 60.96
C ASP A 380 4.87 17.38 62.26
N PRO A 381 5.91 18.14 62.69
CA PRO A 381 5.88 18.84 63.97
C PRO A 381 4.84 19.97 64.08
N LEU A 382 4.32 20.42 62.93
CA LEU A 382 3.23 21.45 62.89
C LEU A 382 1.88 20.85 63.22
N LYS A 383 1.73 19.52 63.10
CA LYS A 383 0.48 18.79 63.34
C LYS A 383 0.44 18.20 64.75
N THR A 384 -0.77 18.01 65.26
CA THR A 384 -0.97 17.21 66.47
C THR A 384 -0.76 15.71 66.17
N PRO A 385 -0.58 14.86 67.20
CA PRO A 385 -0.48 13.39 66.97
C PRO A 385 -1.69 12.84 66.22
N GLN A 386 -2.92 13.29 66.53
CA GLN A 386 -4.16 12.89 65.84
C GLN A 386 -4.15 13.33 64.38
N GLN A 387 -3.64 14.54 64.09
CA GLN A 387 -3.53 15.04 62.72
C GLN A 387 -2.47 14.30 61.93
N ASN A 388 -1.38 13.86 62.53
CA ASN A 388 -0.37 13.02 61.93
C ASN A 388 -0.94 11.64 61.58
N ALA A 389 -1.64 10.97 62.50
CA ALA A 389 -2.34 9.71 62.24
C ALA A 389 -3.34 9.86 61.08
N ALA A 390 -4.19 10.92 61.12
CA ALA A 390 -5.14 11.20 60.04
C ALA A 390 -4.48 11.46 58.69
N ALA A 391 -3.27 12.07 58.66
CA ALA A 391 -2.52 12.28 57.43
C ALA A 391 -2.08 10.95 56.80
N TYR A 392 -1.55 10.03 57.61
CA TYR A 392 -1.15 8.68 57.14
C TYR A 392 -2.35 7.87 56.65
N TYR A 393 -3.51 7.91 57.33
CA TYR A 393 -4.72 7.27 56.85
C TYR A 393 -5.25 7.91 55.56
N LYS A 394 -5.13 9.23 55.42
CA LYS A 394 -5.48 9.90 54.15
C LYS A 394 -4.64 9.45 52.99
N GLU A 395 -3.31 9.31 53.20
CA GLU A 395 -2.38 8.77 52.19
C GLU A 395 -2.71 7.32 51.82
N TYR A 396 -2.96 6.46 52.82
CA TYR A 396 -3.43 5.09 52.62
C TYR A 396 -4.69 5.01 51.77
N ASN A 397 -5.73 5.75 52.13
CA ASN A 397 -7.00 5.74 51.40
C ASN A 397 -6.86 6.28 49.98
N LYS A 398 -6.01 7.31 49.79
CA LYS A 398 -5.68 7.83 48.47
C LYS A 398 -5.00 6.77 47.61
N ALA A 399 -4.01 6.08 48.14
CA ALA A 399 -3.28 5.03 47.43
C ALA A 399 -4.20 3.83 47.10
N LYS A 400 -5.06 3.40 48.04
CA LYS A 400 -6.04 2.33 47.85
C LYS A 400 -7.03 2.64 46.72
N SER A 401 -7.56 3.85 46.71
CA SER A 401 -8.50 4.30 45.67
C SER A 401 -7.78 4.42 44.30
N ALA A 402 -6.51 4.90 44.30
CA ALA A 402 -5.71 5.01 43.11
C ALA A 402 -5.41 3.62 42.49
N GLU A 403 -5.05 2.62 43.33
CA GLU A 403 -4.82 1.25 42.87
C GLU A 403 -6.05 0.67 42.17
N GLN A 404 -7.22 0.75 42.81
CA GLN A 404 -8.47 0.23 42.22
C GLN A 404 -8.78 0.89 40.87
N HIS A 405 -8.59 2.21 40.79
CA HIS A 405 -8.83 2.96 39.56
C HIS A 405 -7.80 2.62 38.45
N LEU A 406 -6.50 2.55 38.83
CA LEU A 406 -5.43 2.23 37.89
C LEU A 406 -5.54 0.81 37.37
N THR A 407 -5.89 -0.18 38.20
CA THR A 407 -6.11 -1.56 37.78
C THR A 407 -7.20 -1.63 36.71
N ALA A 408 -8.34 -0.99 36.93
CA ALA A 408 -9.42 -0.94 35.94
C ALA A 408 -9.02 -0.24 34.64
N LEU A 409 -8.20 0.85 34.73
CA LEU A 409 -7.68 1.54 33.56
C LEU A 409 -6.66 0.71 32.77
N ILE A 410 -5.80 -0.03 33.45
CA ILE A 410 -4.81 -0.94 32.84
C ILE A 410 -5.53 -2.06 32.08
N GLU A 411 -6.48 -2.73 32.71
CA GLU A 411 -7.28 -3.78 32.05
C GLU A 411 -8.01 -3.26 30.80
N LYS A 412 -8.56 -2.03 30.87
CA LYS A 412 -9.16 -1.39 29.71
C LYS A 412 -8.12 -1.12 28.62
N GLY A 413 -6.96 -0.55 29.00
CA GLY A 413 -5.90 -0.24 28.06
C GLY A 413 -5.31 -1.48 27.37
N GLU A 414 -5.22 -2.60 28.06
CA GLU A 414 -4.78 -3.88 27.50
C GLU A 414 -5.78 -4.40 26.47
N ARG A 415 -7.09 -4.32 26.75
CA ARG A 415 -8.14 -4.64 25.77
C ARG A 415 -8.10 -3.73 24.54
N ASP A 416 -7.88 -2.42 24.74
CA ASP A 416 -7.73 -1.46 23.65
C ASP A 416 -6.50 -1.78 22.79
N LEU A 417 -5.41 -2.20 23.42
CA LEU A 417 -4.17 -2.58 22.74
C LEU A 417 -4.36 -3.82 21.85
N GLU A 418 -4.99 -4.86 22.40
CA GLU A 418 -5.29 -6.09 21.65
C GLU A 418 -6.21 -5.81 20.45
N TYR A 419 -7.23 -4.98 20.64
CA TYR A 419 -8.09 -4.54 19.52
C TYR A 419 -7.31 -3.81 18.44
N LEU A 420 -6.44 -2.85 18.80
CA LEU A 420 -5.66 -2.12 17.79
C LEU A 420 -4.67 -3.02 17.04
N LYS A 421 -4.12 -4.05 17.69
CA LYS A 421 -3.30 -5.07 17.02
C LYS A 421 -4.13 -5.88 16.02
N SER A 422 -5.35 -6.29 16.37
CA SER A 422 -6.22 -7.02 15.44
C SER A 422 -6.56 -6.19 14.20
N VAL A 423 -6.83 -4.88 14.38
CA VAL A 423 -7.08 -3.97 13.25
C VAL A 423 -5.84 -3.78 12.36
N LEU A 424 -4.63 -3.76 12.93
CA LEU A 424 -3.39 -3.71 12.14
C LEU A 424 -3.23 -4.96 11.28
N ASP A 425 -3.58 -6.12 11.80
CA ASP A 425 -3.58 -7.37 11.06
C ASP A 425 -4.65 -7.39 9.94
N GLU A 426 -5.85 -6.89 10.20
CA GLU A 426 -6.88 -6.72 9.17
C GLU A 426 -6.44 -5.78 8.04
N LEU A 427 -5.80 -4.66 8.37
CA LEU A 427 -5.26 -3.73 7.38
C LEU A 427 -4.15 -4.36 6.52
N ALA A 428 -3.36 -5.27 7.09
CA ALA A 428 -2.33 -6.01 6.34
C ALA A 428 -2.95 -7.02 5.35
N ARG A 429 -4.15 -7.55 5.66
CA ARG A 429 -4.89 -8.52 4.84
C ARG A 429 -5.91 -7.90 3.89
N ALA A 430 -6.15 -6.58 3.95
CA ALA A 430 -7.12 -5.89 3.11
C ALA A 430 -6.75 -5.97 1.63
N GLU A 431 -7.61 -6.54 0.80
CA GLU A 431 -7.36 -6.78 -0.63
C GLU A 431 -8.04 -5.76 -1.54
N ASN A 432 -9.03 -5.02 -1.04
CA ASN A 432 -9.83 -4.12 -1.84
C ASN A 432 -10.30 -2.87 -1.07
N ASP A 433 -10.77 -1.86 -1.79
CA ASP A 433 -11.25 -0.60 -1.21
C ASP A 433 -12.43 -0.76 -0.25
N ARG A 434 -13.25 -1.80 -0.44
CA ARG A 434 -14.40 -2.07 0.43
C ARG A 434 -13.95 -2.56 1.80
N ASP A 435 -12.92 -3.42 1.84
CA ASP A 435 -12.31 -3.87 3.10
C ASP A 435 -11.79 -2.66 3.90
N LEU A 436 -11.06 -1.75 3.24
CA LEU A 436 -10.56 -0.54 3.86
C LEU A 436 -11.66 0.41 4.34
N ALA A 437 -12.76 0.52 3.58
CA ALA A 437 -13.91 1.34 3.95
C ALA A 437 -14.64 0.77 5.19
N GLU A 438 -14.79 -0.56 5.28
CA GLU A 438 -15.39 -1.23 6.45
C GLU A 438 -14.51 -1.04 7.69
N ILE A 439 -13.20 -1.27 7.60
CA ILE A 439 -12.24 -1.05 8.71
C ILE A 439 -12.26 0.43 9.15
N ARG A 440 -12.28 1.37 8.21
CA ARG A 440 -12.39 2.80 8.51
C ARG A 440 -13.68 3.14 9.25
N ARG A 441 -14.81 2.55 8.84
CA ARG A 441 -16.10 2.72 9.50
C ARG A 441 -16.06 2.20 10.93
N GLU A 442 -15.49 1.02 11.15
CA GLU A 442 -15.30 0.42 12.47
C GLU A 442 -14.46 1.31 13.38
N LEU A 443 -13.30 1.79 12.90
CA LEU A 443 -12.42 2.71 13.63
C LEU A 443 -13.10 4.06 13.96
N THR A 444 -14.02 4.50 13.10
CA THR A 444 -14.80 5.71 13.36
C THR A 444 -15.89 5.47 14.42
N GLN A 445 -16.51 4.29 14.42
CA GLN A 445 -17.53 3.91 15.41
C GLN A 445 -16.93 3.65 16.79
N THR A 446 -15.74 3.06 16.84
CA THR A 446 -14.97 2.83 18.08
C THR A 446 -14.23 4.06 18.60
N GLY A 447 -14.25 5.18 17.86
CA GLY A 447 -13.69 6.48 18.28
C GLY A 447 -12.19 6.67 18.02
N TYR A 448 -11.51 5.72 17.37
CA TYR A 448 -10.08 5.84 17.02
C TYR A 448 -9.83 6.75 15.82
N LEU A 449 -10.85 6.95 14.94
CA LEU A 449 -10.80 7.92 13.86
C LEU A 449 -11.90 8.99 14.01
N ARG A 450 -11.55 10.22 13.66
CA ARG A 450 -12.53 11.33 13.63
C ARG A 450 -13.48 11.17 12.45
N ARG A 451 -14.77 11.41 12.69
CA ARG A 451 -15.78 11.46 11.63
C ARG A 451 -15.49 12.65 10.71
N GLN A 452 -15.29 12.39 9.42
CA GLN A 452 -15.13 13.47 8.44
C GLN A 452 -16.47 14.21 8.28
N LYS A 453 -16.47 15.54 8.43
CA LYS A 453 -17.66 16.41 8.35
C LYS A 453 -18.37 16.39 6.99
N ASN A 454 -17.69 15.93 5.91
CA ASN A 454 -18.17 15.98 4.53
C ASN A 454 -18.37 14.60 3.86
N SER A 455 -18.28 13.49 4.57
CA SER A 455 -18.74 12.24 4.00
C SER A 455 -20.27 12.27 4.00
N GLY A 456 -20.87 12.60 2.86
CA GLY A 456 -22.26 12.28 2.60
C GLY A 456 -22.50 10.83 3.05
N LYS A 457 -23.75 10.47 3.35
CA LYS A 457 -24.13 9.10 3.68
C LYS A 457 -23.82 8.16 2.49
N GLU A 458 -22.54 7.89 2.25
CA GLU A 458 -22.17 6.74 1.43
C GLU A 458 -22.73 5.50 2.13
N LYS A 459 -23.78 4.95 1.58
CA LYS A 459 -24.22 3.60 1.92
C LYS A 459 -23.12 2.65 1.42
N VAL A 460 -22.08 2.45 2.23
CA VAL A 460 -21.12 1.37 1.99
C VAL A 460 -21.96 0.09 2.00
N GLN A 461 -22.14 -0.52 0.84
CA GLN A 461 -22.75 -1.85 0.78
C GLN A 461 -21.87 -2.80 1.57
N GLU A 462 -22.41 -3.35 2.66
CA GLU A 462 -21.70 -4.34 3.49
C GLU A 462 -21.32 -5.53 2.61
N GLN A 463 -20.06 -5.91 2.65
CA GLN A 463 -19.60 -7.12 1.96
C GLN A 463 -20.19 -8.36 2.64
N LYS A 464 -20.42 -9.40 1.84
CA LYS A 464 -20.75 -10.71 2.39
C LYS A 464 -19.48 -11.37 2.95
N PRO A 465 -19.59 -12.24 3.99
CA PRO A 465 -18.48 -13.08 4.41
C PRO A 465 -17.87 -13.83 3.23
N MET A 466 -16.61 -14.19 3.30
CA MET A 466 -16.00 -15.08 2.32
C MET A 466 -16.69 -16.45 2.43
N ARG A 467 -16.97 -17.03 1.27
CA ARG A 467 -17.70 -18.29 1.16
C ARG A 467 -16.80 -19.37 0.58
N PHE A 468 -16.76 -20.50 1.27
CA PHE A 468 -16.04 -21.69 0.88
C PHE A 468 -16.99 -22.90 0.98
N VAL A 469 -16.57 -24.01 0.41
CA VAL A 469 -17.31 -25.28 0.52
C VAL A 469 -16.31 -26.37 0.86
N SER A 470 -16.60 -27.14 1.92
CA SER A 470 -15.74 -28.25 2.30
C SER A 470 -15.77 -29.36 1.24
N SER A 471 -14.78 -30.24 1.28
CA SER A 471 -14.74 -31.42 0.39
C SER A 471 -15.98 -32.29 0.51
N SER A 472 -16.67 -32.26 1.65
CA SER A 472 -17.95 -32.97 1.90
C SER A 472 -19.19 -32.18 1.48
N GLY A 473 -19.01 -30.96 0.91
CA GLY A 473 -20.10 -30.14 0.41
C GLY A 473 -20.74 -29.19 1.42
N LEU A 474 -20.22 -29.09 2.66
CA LEU A 474 -20.73 -28.17 3.68
C LEU A 474 -20.27 -26.74 3.42
N GLU A 475 -21.17 -25.76 3.65
CA GLU A 475 -20.86 -24.35 3.51
C GLU A 475 -19.98 -23.86 4.65
N ILE A 476 -18.90 -23.14 4.31
CA ILE A 476 -18.00 -22.50 5.27
C ILE A 476 -18.02 -20.98 5.03
N LEU A 477 -18.20 -20.23 6.10
CA LEU A 477 -18.20 -18.76 6.07
C LEU A 477 -17.03 -18.22 6.88
N VAL A 478 -16.29 -17.28 6.30
CA VAL A 478 -15.11 -16.66 6.93
C VAL A 478 -15.30 -15.15 7.00
N GLY A 479 -15.15 -14.58 8.18
CA GLY A 479 -15.27 -13.14 8.40
C GLY A 479 -14.04 -12.38 7.87
N ARG A 480 -14.25 -11.17 7.29
CA ARG A 480 -13.21 -10.35 6.69
C ARG A 480 -12.57 -9.36 7.67
N ASN A 481 -13.33 -8.94 8.67
CA ASN A 481 -12.94 -7.95 9.68
C ASN A 481 -13.68 -8.21 11.00
N ASN A 482 -13.28 -7.50 12.07
CA ASN A 482 -13.83 -7.68 13.41
C ASN A 482 -15.34 -7.43 13.48
N ALA A 483 -15.85 -6.40 12.81
CA ALA A 483 -17.29 -6.13 12.77
C ALA A 483 -18.07 -7.26 12.07
N GLN A 484 -17.49 -7.83 11.02
CA GLN A 484 -18.07 -8.93 10.30
C GLN A 484 -17.94 -10.25 11.08
N ASN A 485 -16.83 -10.48 11.80
CA ASN A 485 -16.65 -11.59 12.72
C ASN A 485 -17.77 -11.63 13.78
N ASP A 486 -18.08 -10.48 14.38
CA ASP A 486 -19.19 -10.35 15.33
C ASP A 486 -20.54 -10.69 14.69
N LYS A 487 -20.84 -10.11 13.53
CA LYS A 487 -22.09 -10.35 12.83
C LYS A 487 -22.25 -11.82 12.43
N LEU A 488 -21.16 -12.40 11.92
CA LEU A 488 -21.11 -13.80 11.50
C LEU A 488 -21.39 -14.73 12.67
N THR A 489 -20.69 -14.56 13.79
CA THR A 489 -20.78 -15.44 14.96
C THR A 489 -22.06 -15.26 15.75
N LEU A 490 -22.47 -13.99 15.99
CA LEU A 490 -23.57 -13.69 16.93
C LEU A 490 -24.95 -13.58 16.29
N LYS A 491 -25.01 -13.35 14.96
CA LYS A 491 -26.28 -13.11 14.24
C LYS A 491 -26.53 -14.06 13.09
N THR A 492 -25.48 -14.52 12.40
CA THR A 492 -25.61 -15.33 11.18
C THR A 492 -25.50 -16.82 11.46
N ALA A 493 -24.56 -17.22 12.33
CA ALA A 493 -24.37 -18.60 12.72
C ALA A 493 -25.60 -19.14 13.49
N ARG A 494 -26.01 -20.37 13.19
CA ARG A 494 -27.00 -21.10 13.96
C ARG A 494 -26.37 -21.68 15.23
N LYS A 495 -27.14 -21.96 16.26
CA LYS A 495 -26.64 -22.49 17.53
C LYS A 495 -25.93 -23.85 17.39
N THR A 496 -26.21 -24.57 16.33
CA THR A 496 -25.66 -25.90 16.00
C THR A 496 -24.43 -25.83 15.09
N ASP A 497 -24.16 -24.68 14.45
CA ASP A 497 -23.00 -24.50 13.60
C ASP A 497 -21.71 -24.55 14.43
N VAL A 498 -20.61 -24.93 13.81
CA VAL A 498 -19.30 -25.01 14.47
C VAL A 498 -18.50 -23.73 14.15
N TRP A 499 -18.01 -23.09 15.19
CA TRP A 499 -17.17 -21.90 15.15
C TRP A 499 -15.71 -22.28 15.36
N PHE A 500 -14.79 -21.66 14.60
CA PHE A 500 -13.35 -21.87 14.68
C PHE A 500 -12.62 -20.55 14.81
N HIS A 501 -11.52 -20.54 15.58
CA HIS A 501 -10.60 -19.42 15.69
C HIS A 501 -9.22 -19.89 16.15
N THR A 502 -8.18 -19.20 15.73
CA THR A 502 -6.81 -19.47 16.18
C THR A 502 -6.62 -19.12 17.65
N GLN A 503 -5.94 -19.99 18.39
CA GLN A 503 -5.73 -19.80 19.83
C GLN A 503 -4.70 -18.70 20.10
N LYS A 504 -5.06 -17.69 20.91
CA LYS A 504 -4.17 -16.61 21.41
C LYS A 504 -3.51 -15.72 20.32
N ILE A 505 -3.94 -15.82 19.06
CA ILE A 505 -3.49 -14.92 17.99
C ILE A 505 -4.70 -14.37 17.25
N HIS A 506 -4.53 -13.17 16.62
CA HIS A 506 -5.62 -12.54 15.87
C HIS A 506 -5.92 -13.31 14.59
N GLY A 507 -7.22 -13.42 14.25
CA GLY A 507 -7.66 -14.12 13.07
C GLY A 507 -9.13 -13.88 12.74
N SER A 508 -9.59 -14.47 11.64
CA SER A 508 -10.98 -14.48 11.24
C SER A 508 -11.78 -15.53 12.00
N HIS A 509 -13.04 -15.24 12.28
CA HIS A 509 -13.99 -16.26 12.71
C HIS A 509 -14.40 -17.08 11.49
N VAL A 510 -14.34 -18.38 11.62
CA VAL A 510 -14.78 -19.33 10.60
C VAL A 510 -16.00 -20.09 11.14
N ILE A 511 -17.06 -20.17 10.33
CA ILE A 511 -18.30 -20.87 10.68
C ILE A 511 -18.52 -21.99 9.68
N LEU A 512 -18.57 -23.24 10.16
CA LEU A 512 -19.01 -24.40 9.40
C LEU A 512 -20.51 -24.59 9.61
N ARG A 513 -21.28 -24.56 8.54
CA ARG A 513 -22.72 -24.80 8.52
C ARG A 513 -22.99 -26.31 8.57
N THR A 514 -23.55 -26.80 9.66
CA THR A 514 -23.75 -28.23 9.87
C THR A 514 -25.20 -28.65 9.71
N GLU A 515 -26.13 -27.69 9.64
CA GLU A 515 -27.60 -27.97 9.63
C GLU A 515 -28.11 -28.83 10.79
N GLY A 516 -27.28 -28.98 11.84
CA GLY A 516 -27.60 -29.79 13.03
C GLY A 516 -26.98 -31.18 13.02
N GLU A 517 -26.30 -31.58 11.97
CA GLU A 517 -25.56 -32.83 11.88
C GLU A 517 -24.14 -32.69 12.45
N THR A 518 -23.55 -33.82 12.84
CA THR A 518 -22.15 -33.84 13.29
C THR A 518 -21.23 -33.76 12.06
N PRO A 519 -20.38 -32.76 11.94
CA PRO A 519 -19.49 -32.62 10.79
C PRO A 519 -18.43 -33.73 10.80
N ASP A 520 -17.98 -34.11 9.62
CA ASP A 520 -16.89 -35.07 9.43
C ASP A 520 -15.53 -34.44 9.80
N ALA A 521 -14.55 -35.28 10.11
CA ALA A 521 -13.22 -34.88 10.54
C ALA A 521 -12.47 -34.07 9.45
N GLN A 522 -12.74 -34.34 8.16
CA GLN A 522 -12.13 -33.64 7.04
C GLN A 522 -12.62 -32.20 6.99
N SER A 523 -13.92 -31.94 7.07
CA SER A 523 -14.51 -30.60 7.12
C SER A 523 -14.00 -29.78 8.31
N ILE A 524 -13.83 -30.42 9.50
CA ILE A 524 -13.24 -29.80 10.68
C ILE A 524 -11.79 -29.37 10.39
N SER A 525 -10.98 -30.24 9.79
CA SER A 525 -9.59 -29.95 9.42
C SER A 525 -9.49 -28.82 8.42
N GLU A 526 -10.33 -28.81 7.39
CA GLU A 526 -10.37 -27.76 6.38
C GLU A 526 -10.76 -26.40 6.97
N CYS A 527 -11.73 -26.34 7.86
CA CYS A 527 -12.10 -25.13 8.59
C CYS A 527 -10.96 -24.62 9.49
N ALA A 528 -10.22 -25.53 10.12
CA ALA A 528 -9.07 -25.18 10.93
C ALA A 528 -7.93 -24.59 10.06
N VAL A 529 -7.69 -25.16 8.87
CA VAL A 529 -6.73 -24.60 7.90
C VAL A 529 -7.17 -23.22 7.43
N LEU A 530 -8.45 -22.99 7.15
CA LEU A 530 -8.99 -21.68 6.82
C LEU A 530 -8.80 -20.67 7.96
N ALA A 531 -9.09 -21.07 9.21
CA ALA A 531 -8.86 -20.20 10.37
C ALA A 531 -7.37 -19.84 10.55
N ALA A 532 -6.48 -20.81 10.35
CA ALA A 532 -5.04 -20.61 10.40
C ALA A 532 -4.55 -19.68 9.27
N TYR A 533 -5.03 -19.89 8.04
CA TYR A 533 -4.65 -19.06 6.88
C TYR A 533 -5.12 -17.61 6.99
N TYR A 534 -6.34 -17.39 7.50
CA TYR A 534 -6.89 -16.04 7.72
C TYR A 534 -6.56 -15.49 9.13
N SER A 535 -5.37 -15.80 9.65
CA SER A 535 -4.88 -15.31 10.93
C SER A 535 -3.50 -14.66 10.80
N GLN A 536 -3.03 -14.06 11.87
CA GLN A 536 -1.67 -13.53 12.00
C GLN A 536 -0.59 -14.62 11.83
N GLY A 537 -0.95 -15.88 12.02
CA GLY A 537 -0.06 -17.02 11.86
C GLY A 537 0.04 -17.59 10.44
N ARG A 538 -0.44 -16.90 9.41
CA ARG A 538 -0.46 -17.36 8.02
C ARG A 538 0.88 -17.91 7.49
N GLU A 539 1.99 -17.29 7.89
CA GLU A 539 3.35 -17.68 7.49
C GLU A 539 4.04 -18.59 8.52
N SER A 540 3.32 -18.98 9.57
CA SER A 540 3.83 -19.86 10.61
C SER A 540 3.66 -21.35 10.23
N GLY A 541 4.31 -22.24 10.96
CA GLY A 541 4.09 -23.68 10.83
C GLY A 541 2.71 -24.12 11.36
N LYS A 542 2.64 -25.20 12.12
CA LYS A 542 1.38 -25.67 12.73
C LYS A 542 0.94 -24.72 13.85
N ILE A 543 -0.33 -24.30 13.80
CA ILE A 543 -0.96 -23.36 14.72
C ILE A 543 -2.13 -24.04 15.42
N PRO A 544 -2.32 -23.84 16.74
CA PRO A 544 -3.49 -24.33 17.44
C PRO A 544 -4.73 -23.51 17.02
N VAL A 545 -5.79 -24.22 16.64
CA VAL A 545 -7.11 -23.67 16.30
C VAL A 545 -8.13 -24.28 17.23
N ASP A 546 -8.84 -23.43 17.96
CA ASP A 546 -9.93 -23.83 18.82
C ASP A 546 -11.24 -23.87 18.02
N PHE A 547 -12.08 -24.86 18.30
CA PHE A 547 -13.41 -24.96 17.72
C PHE A 547 -14.44 -25.41 18.75
N THR A 548 -15.65 -24.87 18.61
CA THR A 548 -16.78 -25.17 19.48
C THR A 548 -18.09 -24.86 18.76
N LEU A 549 -19.21 -25.28 19.33
CA LEU A 549 -20.51 -24.89 18.80
C LEU A 549 -20.77 -23.40 19.00
N ALA A 550 -21.36 -22.74 18.01
CA ALA A 550 -21.62 -21.29 18.04
C ALA A 550 -22.43 -20.84 19.28
N ARG A 551 -23.26 -21.71 19.86
CA ARG A 551 -24.00 -21.45 21.11
C ARG A 551 -23.11 -21.18 22.34
N TYR A 552 -21.87 -21.66 22.33
CA TYR A 552 -20.93 -21.51 23.42
C TYR A 552 -20.03 -20.27 23.25
N VAL A 553 -20.19 -19.55 22.13
CA VAL A 553 -19.47 -18.30 21.86
C VAL A 553 -20.34 -17.11 22.28
N LYS A 554 -19.82 -16.26 23.15
CA LYS A 554 -20.54 -15.08 23.69
C LYS A 554 -19.68 -13.83 23.58
N LYS A 555 -20.34 -12.68 23.42
CA LYS A 555 -19.69 -11.39 23.48
C LYS A 555 -19.89 -10.76 24.86
N PRO A 556 -18.81 -10.45 25.61
CA PRO A 556 -18.92 -9.72 26.88
C PRO A 556 -19.54 -8.34 26.67
N SER A 557 -20.26 -7.84 27.68
CA SER A 557 -20.80 -6.49 27.65
C SER A 557 -19.68 -5.47 27.54
N GLY A 558 -19.78 -4.52 26.60
CA GLY A 558 -18.77 -3.49 26.35
C GLY A 558 -17.52 -3.98 25.63
N ALA A 559 -17.46 -5.22 25.16
CA ALA A 559 -16.33 -5.72 24.37
C ALA A 559 -16.27 -5.05 22.99
N LEU A 560 -15.05 -4.75 22.53
CA LEU A 560 -14.78 -4.20 21.20
C LEU A 560 -15.13 -5.21 20.09
N PRO A 561 -15.30 -4.77 18.83
CA PRO A 561 -15.57 -5.68 17.72
C PRO A 561 -14.54 -6.80 17.63
N GLY A 562 -14.99 -8.01 17.26
CA GLY A 562 -14.15 -9.21 17.14
C GLY A 562 -13.80 -9.91 18.45
N MET A 563 -14.06 -9.29 19.60
CA MET A 563 -13.75 -9.89 20.91
C MET A 563 -14.89 -10.76 21.41
N VAL A 564 -14.63 -12.05 21.59
CA VAL A 564 -15.56 -13.05 22.11
C VAL A 564 -14.90 -13.90 23.20
N ILE A 565 -15.73 -14.50 24.04
CA ILE A 565 -15.36 -15.58 24.98
C ILE A 565 -16.10 -16.85 24.58
N TYR A 566 -15.48 -17.99 24.77
CA TYR A 566 -16.07 -19.29 24.42
C TYR A 566 -15.71 -20.36 25.46
N THR A 567 -16.55 -21.37 25.55
CA THR A 567 -16.39 -22.52 26.45
C THR A 567 -16.59 -23.80 25.66
N ASP A 568 -16.38 -24.96 26.30
CA ASP A 568 -16.63 -26.30 25.72
C ASP A 568 -15.98 -26.49 24.34
N TYR A 569 -14.71 -26.07 24.21
CA TYR A 569 -13.97 -26.12 22.97
C TYR A 569 -13.00 -27.31 22.90
N SER A 570 -12.66 -27.67 21.67
CA SER A 570 -11.57 -28.59 21.35
C SER A 570 -10.52 -27.84 20.52
N THR A 571 -9.27 -28.32 20.56
CA THR A 571 -8.17 -27.71 19.83
C THR A 571 -7.60 -28.67 18.79
N ILE A 572 -7.36 -28.21 17.58
CA ILE A 572 -6.69 -28.94 16.50
C ILE A 572 -5.48 -28.15 16.01
N MET A 573 -4.39 -28.87 15.67
CA MET A 573 -3.20 -28.26 15.07
C MET A 573 -3.37 -28.18 13.56
N ALA A 574 -3.47 -26.96 13.02
CA ALA A 574 -3.62 -26.70 11.59
C ALA A 574 -2.40 -25.97 11.01
N GLN A 575 -2.01 -26.37 9.82
CA GLN A 575 -0.97 -25.68 9.04
C GLN A 575 -1.64 -24.87 7.93
N PRO A 576 -1.35 -23.57 7.80
CA PRO A 576 -1.85 -22.75 6.68
C PRO A 576 -1.46 -23.37 5.34
N ASP A 577 -2.41 -23.54 4.43
CA ASP A 577 -2.19 -24.10 3.09
C ASP A 577 -3.01 -23.30 2.05
N GLU A 578 -2.30 -22.50 1.25
CA GLU A 578 -2.91 -21.66 0.21
C GLU A 578 -3.58 -22.47 -0.89
N LYS A 579 -3.00 -23.61 -1.29
CA LYS A 579 -3.56 -24.45 -2.36
C LYS A 579 -4.89 -25.08 -1.92
N LEU A 580 -4.96 -25.53 -0.67
CA LEU A 580 -6.20 -26.03 -0.12
C LEU A 580 -7.26 -24.92 -0.03
N VAL A 581 -6.89 -23.74 0.47
CA VAL A 581 -7.80 -22.58 0.58
C VAL A 581 -8.37 -22.20 -0.79
N GLU A 582 -7.54 -22.18 -1.85
CA GLU A 582 -8.01 -21.87 -3.20
C GLU A 582 -8.94 -22.96 -3.76
N SER A 583 -8.67 -24.24 -3.47
CA SER A 583 -9.53 -25.35 -3.91
C SER A 583 -10.92 -25.33 -3.27
N LEU A 584 -11.06 -24.82 -2.05
CA LEU A 584 -12.31 -24.69 -1.32
C LEU A 584 -13.13 -23.44 -1.69
N LYS A 585 -12.52 -22.49 -2.41
CA LYS A 585 -13.15 -21.23 -2.80
C LYS A 585 -14.17 -21.46 -3.91
N LYS A 586 -15.40 -21.00 -3.70
CA LYS A 586 -16.48 -21.05 -4.70
C LYS A 586 -16.83 -19.70 -5.27
#